data_6eb2e568184ecab939e30fb6609da738
#
_entry.id   6eb2e568184ecab939e30fb6609da738
#
_cell.length_a   1.000
_cell.length_b   1.000
_cell.length_c   1.000
_cell.angle_alpha   90.00
_cell.angle_beta   90.00
_cell.angle_gamma   90.00
#
_symmetry.space_group_name_H-M   'P 1'
#
loop_
_entity.id
_entity.type
_entity.pdbx_description
1 polymer ?
#
loop_
_entity_poly.entity_id
_entity_poly.type
_entity_poly.pdbx_seq_one_letter_code
_entity_poly.pdbx_strand_id
1 'polypeptide(L)'
;TTTRRQRQMCIRDRLSTEIRHLQRTEVREAEEYFSQGQKGSSAMPHKRNPVLTENLTGLARLVRSCVTPALENVTLWHERDISHSSVERMIAPDATITLDFALYRLNNVIQNLLIYPNAMLSNLEKLGGLVHSQQVLLALTQKGASRENAYEMVQSNAMKVWETPEHKRKNVYKDLLKKDAKVLEFLNEREIDDLFNLDQHFVHVDTIFDRVFGKEE
;
A
#
# COMPACT_ATOMS: atom_id res chain seq x y z
N THR A 1 -5.32 26.74 6.31
CA THR A 1 -4.31 25.98 7.09
C THR A 1 -4.89 24.71 7.72
N THR A 2 -6.16 24.68 8.12
CA THR A 2 -6.85 23.52 8.69
C THR A 2 -6.89 22.36 7.68
N THR A 3 -7.21 22.64 6.43
CA THR A 3 -7.24 21.66 5.32
C THR A 3 -5.88 21.03 5.04
N ARG A 4 -4.77 21.74 5.25
CA ARG A 4 -3.42 21.17 5.09
C ARG A 4 -3.08 20.19 6.21
N ARG A 5 -3.43 20.53 7.46
CA ARG A 5 -3.24 19.65 8.64
C ARG A 5 -4.10 18.40 8.53
N GLN A 6 -5.36 18.56 8.10
CA GLN A 6 -6.27 17.43 7.86
C GLN A 6 -5.73 16.48 6.79
N ARG A 7 -5.24 16.99 5.66
CA ARG A 7 -4.60 16.15 4.61
C ARG A 7 -3.38 15.41 5.14
N GLN A 8 -2.52 16.07 5.91
CA GLN A 8 -1.35 15.41 6.51
C GLN A 8 -1.76 14.28 7.46
N MET A 9 -2.83 14.44 8.24
CA MET A 9 -3.33 13.37 9.10
C MET A 9 -3.96 12.22 8.33
N CYS A 10 -4.68 12.49 7.24
CA CYS A 10 -5.22 11.43 6.38
C CYS A 10 -4.11 10.60 5.73
N ILE A 11 -3.03 11.24 5.27
CA ILE A 11 -1.87 10.53 4.70
C ILE A 11 -1.22 9.62 5.73
N ARG A 12 -1.04 10.09 6.97
CA ARG A 12 -0.43 9.32 8.06
C ARG A 12 -1.29 8.16 8.54
N ASP A 13 -2.59 8.42 8.69
CA ASP A 13 -3.56 7.39 9.04
C ASP A 13 -3.55 6.26 8.00
N ARG A 14 -3.54 6.61 6.73
CA ARG A 14 -3.41 5.66 5.63
C ARG A 14 -2.09 4.89 5.67
N LEU A 15 -0.96 5.58 5.84
CA LEU A 15 0.35 4.94 5.93
C LEU A 15 0.44 3.98 7.13
N SER A 16 -0.05 4.42 8.30
CA SER A 16 -0.11 3.57 9.49
C SER A 16 -1.02 2.36 9.30
N THR A 17 -2.16 2.53 8.65
CA THR A 17 -3.06 1.43 8.32
C THR A 17 -2.41 0.46 7.33
N GLU A 18 -1.68 0.96 6.35
CA GLU A 18 -0.94 0.13 5.39
C GLU A 18 0.15 -0.71 6.08
N ILE A 19 0.96 -0.11 6.95
CA ILE A 19 1.98 -0.86 7.71
C ILE A 19 1.33 -1.96 8.56
N ARG A 20 0.21 -1.67 9.22
CA ARG A 20 -0.55 -2.67 9.97
C ARG A 20 -1.08 -3.79 9.07
N HIS A 21 -1.50 -3.45 7.85
CA HIS A 21 -1.93 -4.44 6.85
C HIS A 21 -0.77 -5.33 6.41
N LEU A 22 0.40 -4.74 6.12
CA LEU A 22 1.60 -5.48 5.71
C LEU A 22 2.15 -6.38 6.81
N GLN A 23 1.93 -6.04 8.08
CA GLN A 23 2.40 -6.81 9.24
C GLN A 23 1.51 -8.03 9.57
N ARG A 24 0.33 -8.15 8.98
CA ARG A 24 -0.54 -9.32 9.25
C ARG A 24 0.16 -10.64 8.92
N THR A 25 -0.16 -11.68 9.68
CA THR A 25 0.47 -13.02 9.54
C THR A 25 0.39 -13.58 8.12
N GLU A 26 -0.71 -13.30 7.41
CA GLU A 26 -0.96 -13.79 6.05
C GLU A 26 -0.20 -12.99 4.97
N VAL A 27 0.30 -11.80 5.32
CA VAL A 27 1.00 -10.88 4.41
C VAL A 27 2.50 -10.88 4.70
N ARG A 28 2.90 -10.41 5.89
CA ARG A 28 4.28 -10.38 6.40
C ARG A 28 5.30 -9.75 5.43
N GLU A 29 4.92 -8.65 4.80
CA GLU A 29 5.77 -7.92 3.85
C GLU A 29 6.58 -6.80 4.50
N ALA A 30 6.04 -6.23 5.59
CA ALA A 30 6.75 -5.30 6.45
C ALA A 30 6.24 -5.40 7.88
N GLU A 31 7.06 -5.00 8.86
CA GLU A 31 6.65 -4.91 10.26
C GLU A 31 7.37 -3.77 10.99
N GLU A 32 6.74 -3.28 12.06
CA GLU A 32 7.38 -2.36 13.00
C GLU A 32 8.60 -3.05 13.65
N TYR A 33 9.66 -2.26 13.86
CA TYR A 33 10.80 -2.73 14.62
C TYR A 33 10.37 -3.09 16.06
N PHE A 34 10.72 -4.30 16.46
CA PHE A 34 10.49 -4.80 17.80
C PHE A 34 11.79 -4.78 18.58
N SER A 35 11.89 -3.87 19.56
CA SER A 35 13.13 -3.69 20.33
C SER A 35 13.40 -4.86 21.27
N GLN A 36 14.69 -5.10 21.54
CA GLN A 36 15.12 -6.11 22.49
C GLN A 36 14.54 -5.78 23.88
N GLY A 37 13.85 -6.75 24.50
CA GLY A 37 13.18 -6.57 25.79
C GLY A 37 11.77 -5.98 25.72
N GLN A 38 11.27 -5.61 24.55
CA GLN A 38 9.89 -5.20 24.37
C GLN A 38 8.95 -6.38 24.59
N LYS A 39 7.88 -6.18 25.39
CA LYS A 39 6.86 -7.20 25.62
C LYS A 39 5.70 -7.00 24.65
N GLY A 40 5.46 -7.97 23.79
CA GLY A 40 4.33 -7.93 22.85
C GLY A 40 2.98 -8.28 23.49
N SER A 41 3.01 -9.15 24.50
CA SER A 41 1.82 -9.61 25.23
C SER A 41 2.24 -10.22 26.55
N SER A 42 1.39 -10.12 27.57
CA SER A 42 1.58 -10.81 28.85
C SER A 42 1.41 -12.32 28.76
N ALA A 43 0.61 -12.80 27.80
CA ALA A 43 0.27 -14.22 27.63
C ALA A 43 1.08 -14.91 26.51
N MET A 44 1.51 -14.17 25.48
CA MET A 44 2.22 -14.72 24.33
C MET A 44 3.51 -13.94 24.07
N PRO A 45 4.67 -14.39 24.56
CA PRO A 45 5.95 -13.64 24.47
C PRO A 45 6.44 -13.37 23.03
N HIS A 46 6.02 -14.22 22.07
CA HIS A 46 6.40 -14.11 20.66
C HIS A 46 5.48 -13.18 19.84
N LYS A 47 4.37 -12.68 20.44
CA LYS A 47 3.41 -11.85 19.72
C LYS A 47 4.00 -10.47 19.46
N ARG A 48 3.98 -10.06 18.19
CA ARG A 48 4.41 -8.75 17.73
C ARG A 48 3.22 -8.00 17.17
N ASN A 49 2.75 -7.00 17.90
CA ASN A 49 1.64 -6.15 17.48
C ASN A 49 2.18 -4.83 16.91
N PRO A 50 1.53 -4.25 15.90
CA PRO A 50 1.88 -2.94 15.35
C PRO A 50 1.40 -1.80 16.27
N VAL A 51 1.95 -1.74 17.50
CA VAL A 51 1.47 -0.87 18.59
C VAL A 51 1.65 0.61 18.26
N LEU A 52 2.74 0.97 17.57
CA LEU A 52 3.05 2.36 17.25
C LEU A 52 2.10 2.88 16.17
N THR A 53 1.85 2.10 15.13
CA THR A 53 0.92 2.48 14.05
C THR A 53 -0.54 2.37 14.48
N GLU A 54 -0.90 1.46 15.40
CA GLU A 54 -2.20 1.46 16.07
C GLU A 54 -2.45 2.77 16.83
N ASN A 55 -1.46 3.20 17.62
CA ASN A 55 -1.52 4.48 18.32
C ASN A 55 -1.63 5.67 17.34
N LEU A 56 -0.83 5.69 16.27
CA LEU A 56 -0.89 6.73 15.24
C LEU A 56 -2.27 6.84 14.60
N THR A 57 -2.92 5.71 14.30
CA THR A 57 -4.29 5.67 13.79
C THR A 57 -5.29 6.26 14.80
N GLY A 58 -5.09 6.04 16.10
CA GLY A 58 -5.88 6.65 17.17
C GLY A 58 -5.67 8.16 17.26
N LEU A 59 -4.42 8.62 17.29
CA LEU A 59 -4.08 10.05 17.33
C LEU A 59 -4.61 10.81 16.11
N ALA A 60 -4.65 10.19 14.95
CA ALA A 60 -5.24 10.76 13.74
C ALA A 60 -6.72 11.11 13.93
N ARG A 61 -7.48 10.29 14.66
CA ARG A 61 -8.89 10.58 14.98
C ARG A 61 -9.04 11.77 15.91
N LEU A 62 -8.17 11.89 16.92
CA LEU A 62 -8.18 13.03 17.85
C LEU A 62 -7.92 14.34 17.10
N VAL A 63 -6.90 14.40 16.24
CA VAL A 63 -6.63 15.63 15.48
C VAL A 63 -7.78 15.95 14.50
N ARG A 64 -8.43 14.95 13.90
CA ARG A 64 -9.59 15.17 13.05
C ARG A 64 -10.80 15.71 13.83
N SER A 65 -11.01 15.28 15.08
CA SER A 65 -12.12 15.77 15.90
C SER A 65 -12.04 17.26 16.20
N CYS A 66 -10.86 17.87 16.17
CA CYS A 66 -10.68 19.30 16.35
C CYS A 66 -11.17 20.15 15.14
N VAL A 67 -11.51 19.52 14.03
CA VAL A 67 -11.95 20.23 12.82
C VAL A 67 -13.37 20.77 13.00
N THR A 68 -14.28 20.00 13.55
CA THR A 68 -15.68 20.41 13.74
C THR A 68 -15.81 21.68 14.58
N PRO A 69 -15.28 21.74 15.81
CA PRO A 69 -15.37 22.96 16.61
C PRO A 69 -14.62 24.14 15.99
N ALA A 70 -13.55 23.88 15.22
CA ALA A 70 -12.86 24.94 14.49
C ALA A 70 -13.69 25.52 13.33
N LEU A 71 -14.54 24.72 12.69
CA LEU A 71 -15.47 25.19 11.66
C LEU A 71 -16.67 25.93 12.27
N GLU A 72 -17.13 25.51 13.42
CA GLU A 72 -18.20 26.18 14.16
C GLU A 72 -17.79 27.61 14.58
N ASN A 73 -16.49 27.86 14.79
CA ASN A 73 -15.95 29.20 15.08
C ASN A 73 -16.00 30.18 13.90
N VAL A 74 -16.46 29.76 12.71
CA VAL A 74 -16.71 30.67 11.58
C VAL A 74 -17.90 31.58 11.85
N THR A 75 -18.87 31.11 12.64
CA THR A 75 -20.05 31.88 13.01
C THR A 75 -19.67 32.94 14.05
N LEU A 76 -20.08 34.19 13.80
CA LEU A 76 -19.84 35.34 14.69
C LEU A 76 -21.17 35.84 15.25
N TRP A 77 -21.13 36.35 16.46
CA TRP A 77 -22.20 37.17 17.00
C TRP A 77 -21.83 38.65 16.83
N HIS A 78 -22.55 39.34 15.96
CA HIS A 78 -22.14 40.63 15.41
C HIS A 78 -20.78 40.54 14.70
N GLU A 79 -19.83 41.38 15.04
CA GLU A 79 -18.51 41.48 14.44
C GLU A 79 -17.47 40.60 15.15
N ARG A 80 -17.80 40.06 16.31
CA ARG A 80 -16.91 39.22 17.14
C ARG A 80 -17.73 38.30 18.05
N ASP A 81 -17.14 37.14 18.33
CA ASP A 81 -17.67 36.19 19.29
C ASP A 81 -16.56 35.67 20.21
N ILE A 82 -16.66 36.01 21.51
CA ILE A 82 -15.66 35.59 22.50
C ILE A 82 -15.82 34.11 22.91
N SER A 83 -16.94 33.44 22.53
CA SER A 83 -17.13 32.03 22.77
C SER A 83 -16.07 31.17 22.11
N HIS A 84 -15.51 31.63 20.97
CA HIS A 84 -14.40 30.99 20.28
C HIS A 84 -13.17 30.82 21.16
N SER A 85 -12.91 31.74 22.10
CA SER A 85 -11.73 31.70 22.95
C SER A 85 -11.67 30.45 23.83
N SER A 86 -12.81 29.99 24.37
CA SER A 86 -12.85 28.74 25.15
C SER A 86 -12.57 27.49 24.31
N VAL A 87 -13.02 27.48 23.09
CA VAL A 87 -12.80 26.37 22.12
C VAL A 87 -11.35 26.33 21.64
N GLU A 88 -10.83 27.47 21.17
CA GLU A 88 -9.49 27.57 20.57
C GLU A 88 -8.36 27.28 21.55
N ARG A 89 -8.56 27.61 22.84
CA ARG A 89 -7.58 27.28 23.89
C ARG A 89 -7.36 25.78 24.08
N MET A 90 -8.34 24.96 23.73
CA MET A 90 -8.23 23.50 23.79
C MET A 90 -7.82 22.92 22.44
N ILE A 91 -8.58 23.18 21.38
CA ILE A 91 -8.37 22.49 20.11
C ILE A 91 -7.06 22.85 19.41
N ALA A 92 -6.58 24.09 19.57
CA ALA A 92 -5.35 24.53 18.89
C ALA A 92 -4.09 23.89 19.49
N PRO A 93 -3.84 23.97 20.82
CA PRO A 93 -2.69 23.31 21.43
C PRO A 93 -2.80 21.77 21.33
N ASP A 94 -3.97 21.18 21.61
CA ASP A 94 -4.12 19.73 21.57
C ASP A 94 -3.88 19.15 20.17
N ALA A 95 -4.42 19.80 19.14
CA ALA A 95 -4.20 19.37 17.77
C ALA A 95 -2.73 19.50 17.34
N THR A 96 -2.04 20.59 17.75
CA THR A 96 -0.65 20.83 17.34
C THR A 96 0.33 19.92 18.07
N ILE A 97 0.19 19.77 19.39
CA ILE A 97 1.01 18.89 20.21
C ILE A 97 0.83 17.42 19.78
N THR A 98 -0.42 16.98 19.62
CA THR A 98 -0.73 15.63 19.17
C THR A 98 -0.14 15.38 17.78
N LEU A 99 -0.21 16.37 16.90
CA LEU A 99 0.32 16.27 15.54
C LEU A 99 1.84 16.16 15.53
N ASP A 100 2.53 16.98 16.28
CA ASP A 100 3.99 16.96 16.41
C ASP A 100 4.48 15.61 16.94
N PHE A 101 3.89 15.14 18.03
CA PHE A 101 4.17 13.82 18.60
C PHE A 101 3.92 12.68 17.60
N ALA A 102 2.80 12.74 16.88
CA ALA A 102 2.47 11.72 15.88
C ALA A 102 3.47 11.72 14.71
N LEU A 103 3.97 12.89 14.29
CA LEU A 103 5.02 13.02 13.28
C LEU A 103 6.33 12.41 13.72
N TYR A 104 6.78 12.76 14.91
CA TYR A 104 8.00 12.20 15.50
C TYR A 104 7.93 10.67 15.57
N ARG A 105 6.79 10.15 16.07
CA ARG A 105 6.58 8.69 16.16
C ARG A 105 6.56 8.02 14.79
N LEU A 106 5.86 8.59 13.81
CA LEU A 106 5.81 8.05 12.46
C LEU A 106 7.19 8.02 11.81
N ASN A 107 7.97 9.10 11.95
CA ASN A 107 9.33 9.16 11.45
C ASN A 107 10.18 8.00 12.02
N ASN A 108 10.06 7.76 13.32
CA ASN A 108 10.76 6.65 13.99
C ASN A 108 10.32 5.28 13.46
N VAL A 109 9.03 5.08 13.21
CA VAL A 109 8.50 3.84 12.62
C VAL A 109 9.08 3.61 11.23
N ILE A 110 9.09 4.65 10.37
CA ILE A 110 9.58 4.54 8.99
C ILE A 110 11.09 4.28 8.95
N GLN A 111 11.86 4.99 9.76
CA GLN A 111 13.33 4.80 9.82
C GLN A 111 13.75 3.40 10.26
N ASN A 112 12.94 2.74 11.08
CA ASN A 112 13.23 1.42 11.62
C ASN A 112 12.34 0.32 11.06
N LEU A 113 11.59 0.59 9.98
CA LEU A 113 10.68 -0.37 9.37
C LEU A 113 11.46 -1.57 8.84
N LEU A 114 11.04 -2.76 9.22
CA LEU A 114 11.58 -4.01 8.70
C LEU A 114 10.82 -4.38 7.43
N ILE A 115 11.54 -4.63 6.34
CA ILE A 115 10.98 -4.97 5.03
C ILE A 115 11.44 -6.36 4.63
N TYR A 116 10.53 -7.17 4.12
CA TYR A 116 10.77 -8.56 3.72
C TYR A 116 10.55 -8.77 2.22
N PRO A 117 11.51 -8.44 1.35
CA PRO A 117 11.37 -8.55 -0.11
C PRO A 117 10.98 -9.95 -0.59
N ASN A 118 11.52 -10.98 0.06
CA ASN A 118 11.21 -12.37 -0.29
C ASN A 118 9.74 -12.72 -0.01
N ALA A 119 9.14 -12.17 1.06
CA ALA A 119 7.73 -12.37 1.34
C ALA A 119 6.86 -11.64 0.33
N MET A 120 7.25 -10.40 -0.07
CA MET A 120 6.57 -9.65 -1.12
C MET A 120 6.54 -10.44 -2.44
N LEU A 121 7.69 -10.96 -2.86
CA LEU A 121 7.78 -11.75 -4.08
C LEU A 121 6.95 -13.04 -3.97
N SER A 122 7.05 -13.74 -2.85
CA SER A 122 6.26 -14.96 -2.61
C SER A 122 4.75 -14.69 -2.65
N ASN A 123 4.29 -13.58 -2.09
CA ASN A 123 2.88 -13.19 -2.14
C ASN A 123 2.42 -12.85 -3.55
N LEU A 124 3.25 -12.16 -4.33
CA LEU A 124 2.98 -11.85 -5.74
C LEU A 124 2.85 -13.13 -6.57
N GLU A 125 3.70 -14.13 -6.30
CA GLU A 125 3.73 -15.40 -7.01
C GLU A 125 2.65 -16.40 -6.56
N LYS A 126 1.94 -16.17 -5.45
CA LYS A 126 0.92 -17.09 -4.90
C LYS A 126 -0.13 -17.55 -5.91
N LEU A 127 -0.49 -16.67 -6.83
CA LEU A 127 -1.45 -16.97 -7.90
C LEU A 127 -0.79 -17.48 -9.19
N GLY A 128 0.46 -17.96 -9.12
CA GLY A 128 1.11 -18.64 -10.24
C GLY A 128 1.37 -17.75 -11.46
N GLY A 129 1.46 -16.44 -11.29
CA GLY A 129 1.71 -15.48 -12.36
C GLY A 129 0.44 -14.82 -12.93
N LEU A 130 -0.75 -15.10 -12.40
CA LEU A 130 -2.01 -14.49 -12.88
C LEU A 130 -2.04 -12.97 -12.78
N VAL A 131 -1.21 -12.36 -11.94
CA VAL A 131 -1.02 -10.90 -11.85
C VAL A 131 -0.66 -10.27 -13.21
N HIS A 132 -0.01 -11.02 -14.10
CA HIS A 132 0.39 -10.58 -15.44
C HIS A 132 -0.70 -10.78 -16.52
N SER A 133 -1.86 -11.34 -16.18
CA SER A 133 -2.91 -11.68 -17.16
C SER A 133 -3.39 -10.50 -18.01
N GLN A 134 -3.49 -9.31 -17.41
CA GLN A 134 -3.86 -8.09 -18.15
C GLN A 134 -2.79 -7.70 -19.18
N GLN A 135 -1.51 -7.82 -18.83
CA GLN A 135 -0.41 -7.49 -19.74
C GLN A 135 -0.40 -8.46 -20.94
N VAL A 136 -0.63 -9.75 -20.69
CA VAL A 136 -0.75 -10.77 -21.73
C VAL A 136 -1.92 -10.45 -22.66
N LEU A 137 -3.09 -10.09 -22.13
CA LEU A 137 -4.25 -9.69 -22.93
C LEU A 137 -3.94 -8.49 -23.83
N LEU A 138 -3.30 -7.47 -23.28
CA LEU A 138 -2.92 -6.28 -24.04
C LEU A 138 -1.89 -6.61 -25.14
N ALA A 139 -0.89 -7.41 -24.83
CA ALA A 139 0.11 -7.83 -25.80
C ALA A 139 -0.49 -8.62 -26.97
N LEU A 140 -1.39 -9.57 -26.69
CA LEU A 140 -2.11 -10.32 -27.72
C LEU A 140 -2.93 -9.40 -28.64
N THR A 141 -3.65 -8.43 -28.06
CA THR A 141 -4.43 -7.46 -28.86
C THR A 141 -3.55 -6.54 -29.68
N GLN A 142 -2.41 -6.11 -29.17
CA GLN A 142 -1.42 -5.30 -29.90
C GLN A 142 -0.80 -6.07 -31.08
N LYS A 143 -0.72 -7.39 -30.98
CA LYS A 143 -0.23 -8.28 -32.03
C LYS A 143 -1.31 -8.66 -33.05
N GLY A 144 -2.54 -8.15 -32.91
CA GLY A 144 -3.61 -8.31 -33.88
C GLY A 144 -4.69 -9.35 -33.53
N ALA A 145 -4.62 -9.97 -32.36
CA ALA A 145 -5.74 -10.79 -31.88
C ALA A 145 -6.98 -9.91 -31.61
N SER A 146 -8.18 -10.41 -31.97
CA SER A 146 -9.40 -9.73 -31.53
C SER A 146 -9.49 -9.73 -30.00
N ARG A 147 -10.18 -8.74 -29.43
CA ARG A 147 -10.34 -8.64 -27.97
C ARG A 147 -10.99 -9.89 -27.38
N GLU A 148 -11.98 -10.43 -28.08
CA GLU A 148 -12.71 -11.63 -27.68
C GLU A 148 -11.76 -12.86 -27.68
N ASN A 149 -10.97 -13.06 -28.74
CA ASN A 149 -10.02 -14.15 -28.84
C ASN A 149 -8.90 -14.03 -27.80
N ALA A 150 -8.36 -12.83 -27.62
CA ALA A 150 -7.35 -12.59 -26.60
C ALA A 150 -7.88 -12.88 -25.18
N TYR A 151 -9.13 -12.47 -24.89
CA TYR A 151 -9.78 -12.76 -23.63
C TYR A 151 -9.96 -14.26 -23.41
N GLU A 152 -10.45 -14.99 -24.41
CA GLU A 152 -10.64 -16.45 -24.35
C GLU A 152 -9.32 -17.18 -24.08
N MET A 153 -8.25 -16.81 -24.79
CA MET A 153 -6.91 -17.39 -24.59
C MET A 153 -6.39 -17.15 -23.17
N VAL A 154 -6.49 -15.91 -22.67
CA VAL A 154 -6.06 -15.55 -21.33
C VAL A 154 -6.90 -16.28 -20.27
N GLN A 155 -8.21 -16.25 -20.40
CA GLN A 155 -9.14 -16.86 -19.44
C GLN A 155 -8.95 -18.39 -19.36
N SER A 156 -8.88 -19.07 -20.51
CA SER A 156 -8.73 -20.53 -20.53
C SER A 156 -7.45 -21.00 -19.83
N ASN A 157 -6.35 -20.28 -20.01
CA ASN A 157 -5.10 -20.58 -19.32
C ASN A 157 -5.15 -20.19 -17.84
N ALA A 158 -5.78 -19.07 -17.50
CA ALA A 158 -5.94 -18.62 -16.12
C ALA A 158 -6.78 -19.62 -15.29
N MET A 159 -7.85 -20.17 -15.86
CA MET A 159 -8.69 -21.18 -15.18
C MET A 159 -7.91 -22.45 -14.84
N LYS A 160 -7.02 -22.91 -15.70
CA LYS A 160 -6.12 -24.06 -15.41
C LYS A 160 -5.19 -23.78 -14.22
N VAL A 161 -4.78 -22.53 -14.03
CA VAL A 161 -3.98 -22.14 -12.85
C VAL A 161 -4.82 -22.25 -11.58
N TRP A 162 -6.09 -21.83 -11.61
CA TRP A 162 -7.00 -21.95 -10.47
C TRP A 162 -7.25 -23.41 -10.07
N GLU A 163 -7.33 -24.33 -11.04
CA GLU A 163 -7.47 -25.75 -10.82
C GLU A 163 -6.20 -26.41 -10.25
N THR A 164 -5.05 -25.75 -10.40
CA THR A 164 -3.76 -26.24 -9.90
C THR A 164 -3.67 -26.01 -8.39
N PRO A 165 -3.28 -27.01 -7.58
CA PRO A 165 -3.07 -26.84 -6.14
C PRO A 165 -2.06 -25.73 -5.84
N GLU A 166 -2.32 -24.92 -4.80
CA GLU A 166 -1.54 -23.71 -4.48
C GLU A 166 -0.02 -23.96 -4.42
N HIS A 167 0.40 -25.06 -3.77
CA HIS A 167 1.81 -25.42 -3.63
C HIS A 167 2.52 -25.77 -4.96
N LYS A 168 1.77 -25.96 -6.05
CA LYS A 168 2.29 -26.25 -7.39
C LYS A 168 2.13 -25.10 -8.38
N ARG A 169 1.60 -23.95 -7.95
CA ARG A 169 1.23 -22.85 -8.87
C ARG A 169 2.43 -22.03 -9.38
N LYS A 170 3.61 -22.18 -8.79
CA LYS A 170 4.76 -21.35 -9.18
C LYS A 170 5.00 -21.39 -10.70
N ASN A 171 4.94 -20.24 -11.35
CA ASN A 171 5.11 -20.02 -12.79
C ASN A 171 4.14 -20.77 -13.72
N VAL A 172 3.10 -21.42 -13.19
CA VAL A 172 2.19 -22.26 -13.98
C VAL A 172 1.53 -21.48 -15.13
N TYR A 173 1.12 -20.23 -14.88
CA TYR A 173 0.49 -19.42 -15.91
C TYR A 173 1.41 -19.15 -17.10
N LYS A 174 2.64 -18.79 -16.83
CA LYS A 174 3.68 -18.58 -17.85
C LYS A 174 3.96 -19.84 -18.67
N ASP A 175 4.08 -20.99 -18.00
CA ASP A 175 4.33 -22.28 -18.66
C ASP A 175 3.14 -22.72 -19.52
N LEU A 176 1.90 -22.42 -19.09
CA LEU A 176 0.70 -22.71 -19.87
C LEU A 176 0.63 -21.84 -21.13
N LEU A 177 0.93 -20.55 -21.04
CA LEU A 177 0.98 -19.65 -22.19
C LEU A 177 2.02 -20.10 -23.24
N LYS A 178 3.20 -20.54 -22.79
CA LYS A 178 4.26 -21.06 -23.70
C LYS A 178 3.90 -22.39 -24.35
N LYS A 179 2.89 -23.11 -23.86
CA LYS A 179 2.41 -24.37 -24.44
C LYS A 179 1.13 -24.21 -25.27
N ASP A 180 0.51 -23.05 -25.23
CA ASP A 180 -0.72 -22.78 -25.95
C ASP A 180 -0.43 -22.35 -27.39
N ALA A 181 -0.74 -23.22 -28.36
CA ALA A 181 -0.52 -22.94 -29.79
C ALA A 181 -1.21 -21.67 -30.27
N LYS A 182 -2.42 -21.35 -29.75
CA LYS A 182 -3.15 -20.12 -30.10
C LYS A 182 -2.42 -18.86 -29.63
N VAL A 183 -1.81 -18.91 -28.43
CA VAL A 183 -1.01 -17.81 -27.89
C VAL A 183 0.27 -17.64 -28.72
N LEU A 184 0.92 -18.76 -29.09
CA LEU A 184 2.17 -18.76 -29.85
C LEU A 184 2.00 -18.30 -31.32
N GLU A 185 0.78 -18.22 -31.85
CA GLU A 185 0.51 -17.56 -33.14
C GLU A 185 0.77 -16.04 -33.09
N PHE A 186 0.65 -15.42 -31.91
CA PHE A 186 0.79 -13.96 -31.73
C PHE A 186 2.05 -13.57 -30.97
N LEU A 187 2.46 -14.37 -29.96
CA LEU A 187 3.57 -14.07 -29.06
C LEU A 187 4.59 -15.20 -29.09
N ASN A 188 5.87 -14.88 -29.25
CA ASN A 188 6.92 -15.86 -29.07
C ASN A 188 7.28 -16.04 -27.58
N GLU A 189 8.05 -17.09 -27.27
CA GLU A 189 8.41 -17.42 -25.88
C GLU A 189 9.18 -16.30 -25.16
N ARG A 190 10.04 -15.56 -25.90
CA ARG A 190 10.80 -14.45 -25.34
C ARG A 190 9.88 -13.27 -24.98
N GLU A 191 8.95 -12.95 -25.86
CA GLU A 191 7.96 -11.91 -25.58
C GLU A 191 7.10 -12.28 -24.37
N ILE A 192 6.73 -13.56 -24.21
CA ILE A 192 6.05 -14.04 -23.00
C ILE A 192 6.94 -13.86 -21.78
N ASP A 193 8.25 -14.21 -21.85
CA ASP A 193 9.17 -13.99 -20.73
C ASP A 193 9.25 -12.52 -20.31
N ASP A 194 9.32 -11.62 -21.28
CA ASP A 194 9.40 -10.18 -21.06
C ASP A 194 8.13 -9.64 -20.35
N LEU A 195 6.93 -10.17 -20.66
CA LEU A 195 5.68 -9.79 -19.99
C LEU A 195 5.65 -10.15 -18.50
N PHE A 196 6.47 -11.10 -18.06
CA PHE A 196 6.59 -11.48 -16.65
C PHE A 196 7.77 -10.79 -15.94
N ASN A 197 8.45 -9.86 -16.61
CA ASN A 197 9.50 -9.07 -16.00
C ASN A 197 8.89 -7.92 -15.18
N LEU A 198 9.19 -7.91 -13.87
CA LEU A 198 8.69 -6.89 -12.93
C LEU A 198 9.33 -5.52 -13.16
N ASP A 199 10.53 -5.44 -13.78
CA ASP A 199 11.23 -4.16 -13.99
C ASP A 199 10.40 -3.17 -14.80
N GLN A 200 9.51 -3.66 -15.67
CA GLN A 200 8.59 -2.82 -16.44
C GLN A 200 7.68 -1.94 -15.57
N HIS A 201 7.39 -2.37 -14.33
CA HIS A 201 6.58 -1.61 -13.37
C HIS A 201 7.37 -0.52 -12.64
N PHE A 202 8.70 -0.57 -12.68
CA PHE A 202 9.58 0.33 -11.93
C PHE A 202 10.21 1.43 -12.79
N VAL A 203 9.98 1.44 -14.10
CA VAL A 203 10.60 2.37 -15.07
C VAL A 203 10.48 3.85 -14.66
N HIS A 204 9.40 4.23 -13.98
CA HIS A 204 9.13 5.61 -13.59
C HIS A 204 9.38 5.90 -12.10
N VAL A 205 9.85 4.93 -11.32
CA VAL A 205 10.05 5.10 -9.87
C VAL A 205 11.05 6.21 -9.59
N ASP A 206 12.22 6.16 -10.22
CA ASP A 206 13.27 7.18 -10.05
C ASP A 206 12.78 8.57 -10.48
N THR A 207 12.04 8.66 -11.58
CA THR A 207 11.44 9.93 -12.03
C THR A 207 10.50 10.52 -10.98
N ILE A 208 9.75 9.67 -10.25
CA ILE A 208 8.84 10.12 -9.19
C ILE A 208 9.66 10.62 -7.98
N PHE A 209 10.71 9.91 -7.62
CA PHE A 209 11.61 10.30 -6.53
C PHE A 209 12.33 11.62 -6.84
N ASP A 210 12.92 11.75 -8.03
CA ASP A 210 13.57 12.98 -8.51
C ASP A 210 12.64 14.19 -8.47
N ARG A 211 11.38 14.00 -8.82
CA ARG A 211 10.37 15.08 -8.77
C ARG A 211 10.08 15.57 -7.36
N VAL A 212 10.16 14.70 -6.37
CA VAL A 212 9.80 15.01 -4.97
C VAL A 212 10.99 15.49 -4.18
N PHE A 213 12.12 14.87 -4.35
CA PHE A 213 13.32 15.08 -3.53
C PHE A 213 14.42 15.88 -4.24
N GLY A 214 14.29 16.08 -5.54
CA GLY A 214 15.38 16.59 -6.39
C GLY A 214 16.29 15.46 -6.84
N LYS A 215 17.11 15.72 -7.84
CA LYS A 215 18.17 14.78 -8.21
C LYS A 215 19.24 14.82 -7.13
N GLU A 216 19.65 13.65 -6.63
CA GLU A 216 20.87 13.55 -5.84
C GLU A 216 22.06 13.97 -6.74
N GLU A 217 22.79 15.01 -6.33
CA GLU A 217 24.01 15.48 -6.99
C GLU A 217 25.17 14.51 -6.80
#